data_4de7677e8b9bc6e270ea92255c19f503
#
_entry.id   4de7677e8b9bc6e270ea92255c19f503
#
_cell.length_a   1.000
_cell.length_b   1.000
_cell.length_c   1.000
_cell.angle_alpha   90.00
_cell.angle_beta   90.00
_cell.angle_gamma   90.00
#
_symmetry.space_group_name_H-M   'P 1'
#
loop_
_entity.id
_entity.type
_entity.pdbx_description
1 polymer ?
#
loop_
_entity_poly.entity_id
_entity_poly.type
_entity_poly.pdbx_seq_one_letter_code
_entity_poly.pdbx_strand_id
1 'polypeptide(L)'
;MQEQFISYLKENFGTEVNASNLHAVATHFDTSYATVSKYLQAYKTGRGKWNLEVTVKELEETYNSLAAEGTDTISSLPTVVQNLIPVKDDTFVNFGNFTDIKKVVSSGLFYPAFITGLSGNGKTFGVEQACAQLKRELIRVNITIETDEDDLIGGFRLVNGETVWHNGPVVEAMERGAILLLDEIDLASNKIMCLQSILEGKGVFLKKIGKHIAPKAGFNVFATANTKGKGSDDGRFIGTNVLNEAFLERFPITFEQEYPTVTVENKILTNVAKSLNIPMIGEHIEFIAHLCNWSDIIRKTFADGGIDEVISTRRLVHIMKAYSIFGKKEKALKVCLNRFDDETKSTFVELYDKIDAEFQQQEGE
;
A
#
# COMPACT_ATOMS: atom_id res chain seq x y z
N MET A 1 42.27 -0.79 -16.84
CA MET A 1 41.15 -1.72 -16.66
C MET A 1 39.96 -1.11 -15.93
N GLN A 2 40.14 -0.54 -14.71
CA GLN A 2 39.02 0.10 -13.98
C GLN A 2 38.36 1.21 -14.80
N GLU A 3 39.14 2.14 -15.34
CA GLU A 3 38.63 3.24 -16.18
C GLU A 3 37.91 2.75 -17.43
N GLN A 4 38.42 1.68 -18.04
CA GLN A 4 37.78 1.07 -19.21
C GLN A 4 36.44 0.46 -18.89
N PHE A 5 36.29 -0.19 -17.71
CA PHE A 5 35.00 -0.71 -17.24
C PHE A 5 34.01 0.42 -16.96
N ILE A 6 34.48 1.52 -16.33
CA ILE A 6 33.66 2.70 -16.03
C ILE A 6 33.20 3.37 -17.32
N SER A 7 34.10 3.61 -18.28
CA SER A 7 33.78 4.22 -19.57
C SER A 7 32.74 3.39 -20.32
N TYR A 8 32.96 2.08 -20.44
CA TYR A 8 32.02 1.17 -21.11
C TYR A 8 30.62 1.16 -20.44
N LEU A 9 30.58 1.15 -19.09
CA LEU A 9 29.32 1.17 -18.36
C LEU A 9 28.58 2.48 -18.56
N LYS A 10 29.28 3.62 -18.47
CA LYS A 10 28.68 4.94 -18.67
C LYS A 10 28.11 5.11 -20.08
N GLU A 11 28.83 4.65 -21.08
CA GLU A 11 28.42 4.75 -22.49
C GLU A 11 27.20 3.86 -22.83
N ASN A 12 27.12 2.67 -22.26
CA ASN A 12 26.10 1.68 -22.63
C ASN A 12 24.92 1.60 -21.66
N PHE A 13 25.09 1.96 -20.39
CA PHE A 13 24.10 1.75 -19.34
C PHE A 13 23.86 2.96 -18.43
N GLY A 14 24.62 4.05 -18.62
CA GLY A 14 24.54 5.25 -17.78
C GLY A 14 25.33 5.12 -16.47
N THR A 15 25.07 6.01 -15.52
CA THR A 15 25.84 6.13 -14.27
C THR A 15 25.35 5.24 -13.15
N GLU A 16 24.06 4.87 -13.16
CA GLU A 16 23.49 3.92 -12.22
C GLU A 16 23.41 2.51 -12.84
N VAL A 17 24.23 1.59 -12.34
CA VAL A 17 24.36 0.25 -12.90
C VAL A 17 24.06 -0.85 -11.88
N ASN A 18 23.62 -1.99 -12.38
CA ASN A 18 23.24 -3.15 -11.58
C ASN A 18 24.12 -4.39 -11.90
N ALA A 19 23.86 -5.49 -11.20
CA ALA A 19 24.63 -6.72 -11.38
C ALA A 19 24.59 -7.26 -12.83
N SER A 20 23.48 -7.13 -13.56
CA SER A 20 23.37 -7.57 -14.95
C SER A 20 24.27 -6.73 -15.87
N ASN A 21 24.40 -5.43 -15.62
CA ASN A 21 25.29 -4.56 -16.37
C ASN A 21 26.77 -4.95 -16.15
N LEU A 22 27.16 -5.33 -14.93
CA LEU A 22 28.50 -5.84 -14.64
C LEU A 22 28.80 -7.19 -15.33
N HIS A 23 27.79 -8.03 -15.50
CA HIS A 23 27.95 -9.27 -16.31
C HIS A 23 28.20 -8.95 -17.78
N ALA A 24 27.53 -7.93 -18.34
CA ALA A 24 27.79 -7.50 -19.71
C ALA A 24 29.23 -7.00 -19.90
N VAL A 25 29.76 -6.24 -18.94
CA VAL A 25 31.18 -5.85 -18.92
C VAL A 25 32.11 -7.06 -18.86
N ALA A 26 31.81 -8.00 -17.97
CA ALA A 26 32.61 -9.22 -17.81
C ALA A 26 32.69 -9.99 -19.14
N THR A 27 31.60 -10.11 -19.85
CA THR A 27 31.54 -10.75 -21.17
C THR A 27 32.30 -9.95 -22.23
N HIS A 28 32.13 -8.61 -22.27
CA HIS A 28 32.77 -7.76 -23.28
C HIS A 28 34.30 -7.73 -23.16
N PHE A 29 34.83 -7.75 -21.94
CA PHE A 29 36.28 -7.70 -21.66
C PHE A 29 36.90 -9.07 -21.37
N ASP A 30 36.20 -10.17 -21.65
CA ASP A 30 36.63 -11.56 -21.39
C ASP A 30 37.21 -11.76 -19.99
N THR A 31 36.47 -11.31 -18.98
CA THR A 31 36.86 -11.37 -17.57
C THR A 31 35.73 -11.91 -16.69
N SER A 32 36.02 -12.16 -15.41
CA SER A 32 35.00 -12.65 -14.49
C SER A 32 34.18 -11.51 -13.86
N TYR A 33 32.88 -11.78 -13.58
CA TYR A 33 32.05 -10.86 -12.80
C TYR A 33 32.71 -10.43 -11.47
N ALA A 34 33.38 -11.38 -10.79
CA ALA A 34 34.06 -11.10 -9.52
C ALA A 34 35.19 -10.09 -9.70
N THR A 35 35.91 -10.15 -10.81
CA THR A 35 36.96 -9.19 -11.17
C THR A 35 36.36 -7.80 -11.42
N VAL A 36 35.32 -7.69 -12.23
CA VAL A 36 34.63 -6.42 -12.50
C VAL A 36 34.09 -5.81 -11.21
N SER A 37 33.39 -6.60 -10.41
CA SER A 37 32.82 -6.16 -9.12
C SER A 37 33.88 -5.70 -8.13
N LYS A 38 35.08 -6.34 -8.13
CA LYS A 38 36.21 -5.94 -7.29
C LYS A 38 36.78 -4.56 -7.70
N TYR A 39 36.95 -4.31 -9.01
CA TYR A 39 37.39 -3.03 -9.50
C TYR A 39 36.42 -1.87 -9.28
N LEU A 40 35.11 -2.19 -9.21
CA LEU A 40 34.05 -1.21 -8.99
C LEU A 40 33.57 -1.15 -7.52
N GLN A 41 34.31 -1.78 -6.60
CA GLN A 41 33.91 -1.83 -5.18
C GLN A 41 33.76 -0.43 -4.56
N ALA A 42 34.60 0.54 -4.96
CA ALA A 42 34.54 1.92 -4.49
C ALA A 42 33.27 2.69 -4.93
N TYR A 43 32.56 2.21 -5.93
CA TYR A 43 31.33 2.80 -6.47
C TYR A 43 30.05 2.08 -6.02
N LYS A 44 30.17 1.09 -5.16
CA LYS A 44 29.04 0.24 -4.73
C LYS A 44 28.15 0.97 -3.72
N THR A 45 26.91 1.24 -4.09
CA THR A 45 25.93 1.97 -3.26
C THR A 45 24.93 1.04 -2.54
N GLY A 46 24.92 -0.25 -2.87
CA GLY A 46 24.01 -1.22 -2.23
C GLY A 46 24.19 -2.64 -2.77
N ARG A 47 23.35 -3.58 -2.31
CA ARG A 47 23.39 -4.97 -2.79
C ARG A 47 23.03 -5.03 -4.27
N GLY A 48 24.03 -5.29 -5.13
CA GLY A 48 23.88 -5.39 -6.58
C GLY A 48 23.65 -4.06 -7.29
N LYS A 49 24.04 -2.92 -6.69
CA LYS A 49 23.91 -1.57 -7.26
C LYS A 49 25.20 -0.78 -7.12
N TRP A 50 25.54 -0.01 -8.14
CA TRP A 50 26.72 0.87 -8.20
C TRP A 50 26.34 2.21 -8.83
N ASN A 51 26.93 3.30 -8.31
CA ASN A 51 26.85 4.64 -8.93
C ASN A 51 28.24 5.07 -9.34
N LEU A 52 28.44 5.32 -10.62
CA LEU A 52 29.74 5.61 -11.24
C LEU A 52 30.13 7.08 -11.21
N GLU A 53 29.31 7.95 -10.65
CA GLU A 53 29.61 9.40 -10.52
C GLU A 53 30.32 9.73 -9.21
N VAL A 54 30.09 8.93 -8.15
CA VAL A 54 30.60 9.24 -6.81
C VAL A 54 31.31 8.03 -6.22
N THR A 55 32.53 8.16 -5.78
CA THR A 55 33.24 7.10 -5.05
C THR A 55 32.88 7.15 -3.57
N VAL A 56 32.87 5.98 -2.90
CA VAL A 56 32.67 5.90 -1.44
C VAL A 56 33.71 6.78 -0.70
N LYS A 57 34.93 6.90 -1.25
CA LYS A 57 35.98 7.70 -0.66
C LYS A 57 35.70 9.20 -0.73
N GLU A 58 35.13 9.68 -1.84
CA GLU A 58 34.68 11.08 -1.99
C GLU A 58 33.51 11.39 -1.05
N LEU A 59 32.63 10.44 -0.82
CA LEU A 59 31.55 10.55 0.17
C LEU A 59 32.12 10.63 1.60
N GLU A 60 33.09 9.80 1.94
CA GLU A 60 33.75 9.80 3.25
C GLU A 60 34.62 11.07 3.46
N GLU A 61 35.31 11.55 2.46
CA GLU A 61 36.08 12.81 2.50
C GLU A 61 35.16 14.03 2.64
N THR A 62 34.04 14.03 1.93
CA THR A 62 32.98 15.05 2.07
C THR A 62 32.35 15.02 3.44
N TYR A 63 32.07 13.83 3.97
CA TYR A 63 31.53 13.64 5.33
C TYR A 63 32.51 14.12 6.40
N ASN A 64 33.79 13.76 6.28
CA ASN A 64 34.84 14.16 7.25
C ASN A 64 35.18 15.66 7.18
N SER A 65 35.09 16.30 6.01
CA SER A 65 35.28 17.76 5.87
C SER A 65 34.10 18.53 6.48
N LEU A 66 32.87 18.05 6.33
CA LEU A 66 31.69 18.64 6.94
C LEU A 66 31.66 18.46 8.48
N ALA A 67 32.23 17.36 8.98
CA ALA A 67 32.34 17.09 10.41
C ALA A 67 33.44 17.92 11.10
N ALA A 68 34.43 18.45 10.34
CA ALA A 68 35.54 19.27 10.85
C ALA A 68 35.19 20.77 10.94
N GLU A 69 34.21 21.23 10.17
CA GLU A 69 33.69 22.60 10.23
C GLU A 69 32.52 22.69 11.21
N GLY A 70 32.77 22.67 12.50
CA GLY A 70 31.79 22.75 13.58
C GLY A 70 30.81 23.94 13.47
N THR A 71 29.91 23.87 12.53
CA THR A 71 28.78 24.79 12.36
C THR A 71 27.46 24.02 12.49
N ASP A 72 26.55 24.61 13.22
CA ASP A 72 25.19 24.13 13.60
C ASP A 72 24.28 23.70 12.42
N THR A 73 24.76 22.94 11.45
CA THR A 73 24.02 22.52 10.26
C THR A 73 24.11 21.02 10.00
N ILE A 74 23.93 20.20 11.05
CA ILE A 74 23.67 18.75 10.89
C ILE A 74 22.15 18.50 10.70
N SER A 75 21.49 19.34 9.93
CA SER A 75 20.08 19.13 9.59
C SER A 75 19.83 18.76 8.13
N SER A 76 20.86 18.48 7.35
CA SER A 76 20.65 18.06 5.96
C SER A 76 21.71 17.07 5.48
N LEU A 77 21.68 15.84 6.01
CA LEU A 77 21.92 14.73 5.10
C LEU A 77 20.99 14.97 3.90
N PRO A 78 21.46 14.86 2.63
CA PRO A 78 20.58 14.95 1.50
C PRO A 78 19.49 13.91 1.75
N THR A 79 18.31 14.38 2.14
CA THR A 79 17.15 13.55 2.25
C THR A 79 17.00 13.01 0.84
N VAL A 80 17.32 11.75 0.62
CA VAL A 80 16.95 11.07 -0.62
C VAL A 80 15.48 11.39 -0.75
N VAL A 81 15.12 12.22 -1.73
CA VAL A 81 13.74 12.64 -1.92
C VAL A 81 13.00 11.36 -2.29
N GLN A 82 12.51 10.68 -1.26
CA GLN A 82 11.81 9.43 -1.43
C GLN A 82 10.54 9.74 -2.23
N ASN A 83 10.45 9.17 -3.42
CA ASN A 83 9.26 9.29 -4.23
C ASN A 83 8.15 8.47 -3.57
N LEU A 84 7.14 9.14 -3.06
CA LEU A 84 6.00 8.54 -2.36
C LEU A 84 4.77 8.37 -3.28
N ILE A 85 4.95 8.48 -4.59
CA ILE A 85 3.89 8.20 -5.57
C ILE A 85 3.67 6.68 -5.61
N PRO A 86 2.45 6.19 -5.32
CA PRO A 86 2.15 4.77 -5.39
C PRO A 86 2.37 4.20 -6.79
N VAL A 87 2.74 2.93 -6.85
CA VAL A 87 2.87 2.22 -8.12
C VAL A 87 1.49 1.95 -8.70
N LYS A 88 1.31 2.23 -9.99
CA LYS A 88 0.09 1.85 -10.70
C LYS A 88 0.01 0.33 -10.82
N ASP A 89 -1.12 -0.24 -10.42
CA ASP A 89 -1.39 -1.67 -10.54
C ASP A 89 -2.21 -1.93 -11.81
N ASP A 90 -1.66 -2.73 -12.72
CA ASP A 90 -2.31 -3.05 -14.00
C ASP A 90 -3.49 -4.02 -13.84
N THR A 91 -3.62 -4.67 -12.69
CA THR A 91 -4.78 -5.51 -12.38
C THR A 91 -5.98 -4.72 -11.88
N PHE A 92 -5.77 -3.44 -11.52
CA PHE A 92 -6.81 -2.59 -10.98
C PHE A 92 -7.92 -2.28 -12.01
N VAL A 93 -9.16 -2.40 -11.56
CA VAL A 93 -10.36 -2.02 -12.34
C VAL A 93 -11.10 -0.94 -11.58
N ASN A 94 -11.46 0.14 -12.26
CA ASN A 94 -12.25 1.23 -11.68
C ASN A 94 -13.67 0.74 -11.34
N PHE A 95 -14.11 0.95 -10.12
CA PHE A 95 -15.48 0.67 -9.68
C PHE A 95 -15.88 1.52 -8.47
N GLY A 96 -17.16 1.46 -8.10
CA GLY A 96 -17.69 2.17 -6.94
C GLY A 96 -17.38 3.66 -6.99
N ASN A 97 -16.89 4.18 -5.88
CA ASN A 97 -16.62 5.60 -5.69
C ASN A 97 -15.28 6.07 -6.32
N PHE A 98 -14.54 5.20 -7.04
CA PHE A 98 -13.22 5.52 -7.55
C PHE A 98 -13.14 6.81 -8.38
N THR A 99 -14.12 7.03 -9.26
CA THR A 99 -14.16 8.23 -10.12
C THR A 99 -14.27 9.50 -9.30
N ASP A 100 -15.08 9.50 -8.24
CA ASP A 100 -15.28 10.67 -7.39
C ASP A 100 -14.10 10.88 -6.44
N ILE A 101 -13.53 9.82 -5.88
CA ILE A 101 -12.26 9.87 -5.15
C ILE A 101 -11.18 10.51 -6.02
N LYS A 102 -11.05 10.08 -7.27
CA LYS A 102 -10.09 10.64 -8.22
C LYS A 102 -10.33 12.11 -8.51
N LYS A 103 -11.61 12.55 -8.61
CA LYS A 103 -11.97 13.98 -8.75
C LYS A 103 -11.53 14.79 -7.53
N VAL A 104 -11.78 14.28 -6.30
CA VAL A 104 -11.35 14.94 -5.07
C VAL A 104 -9.83 15.10 -5.05
N VAL A 105 -9.07 14.04 -5.35
CA VAL A 105 -7.59 14.09 -5.41
C VAL A 105 -7.10 15.06 -6.49
N SER A 106 -7.74 15.08 -7.67
CA SER A 106 -7.32 15.94 -8.80
C SER A 106 -7.68 17.41 -8.61
N SER A 107 -8.68 17.72 -7.78
CA SER A 107 -9.11 19.10 -7.54
C SER A 107 -8.02 19.96 -6.89
N GLY A 108 -7.10 19.35 -6.14
CA GLY A 108 -6.09 20.05 -5.36
C GLY A 108 -6.66 20.86 -4.18
N LEU A 109 -7.99 20.83 -3.98
CA LEU A 109 -8.65 21.49 -2.87
C LEU A 109 -8.49 20.63 -1.60
N PHE A 110 -8.38 21.29 -0.46
CA PHE A 110 -8.48 20.62 0.83
C PHE A 110 -9.94 20.25 1.09
N TYR A 111 -10.26 19.00 0.97
CA TYR A 111 -11.62 18.47 1.14
C TYR A 111 -11.54 17.04 1.68
N PRO A 112 -11.40 16.87 3.01
CA PRO A 112 -11.25 15.55 3.63
C PRO A 112 -12.40 14.61 3.31
N ALA A 113 -12.09 13.34 3.09
CA ALA A 113 -13.06 12.32 2.74
C ALA A 113 -12.94 11.08 3.63
N PHE A 114 -14.08 10.60 4.12
CA PHE A 114 -14.21 9.37 4.88
C PHE A 114 -14.72 8.25 3.96
N ILE A 115 -14.10 7.08 3.98
CA ILE A 115 -14.50 5.95 3.14
C ILE A 115 -14.81 4.76 4.04
N THR A 116 -16.07 4.37 4.08
CA THR A 116 -16.54 3.25 4.90
C THR A 116 -16.97 2.06 4.04
N GLY A 117 -17.03 0.88 4.63
CA GLY A 117 -17.55 -0.34 4.00
C GLY A 117 -16.79 -1.58 4.47
N LEU A 118 -17.27 -2.76 4.10
CA LEU A 118 -16.74 -4.04 4.56
C LEU A 118 -15.26 -4.25 4.18
N SER A 119 -14.57 -5.11 4.94
CA SER A 119 -13.16 -5.41 4.70
C SER A 119 -12.93 -6.07 3.34
N GLY A 120 -11.81 -5.72 2.67
CA GLY A 120 -11.40 -6.34 1.41
C GLY A 120 -12.22 -5.95 0.18
N ASN A 121 -12.96 -4.84 0.24
CA ASN A 121 -13.74 -4.27 -0.87
C ASN A 121 -13.01 -3.18 -1.68
N GLY A 122 -11.71 -2.93 -1.39
CA GLY A 122 -10.87 -2.03 -2.18
C GLY A 122 -10.84 -0.56 -1.76
N LYS A 123 -11.34 -0.17 -0.57
CA LYS A 123 -11.30 1.22 -0.05
C LYS A 123 -9.92 1.86 -0.16
N THR A 124 -8.97 1.32 0.57
CA THR A 124 -7.57 1.79 0.63
C THR A 124 -6.91 1.76 -0.73
N PHE A 125 -7.07 0.63 -1.45
CA PHE A 125 -6.50 0.43 -2.78
C PHE A 125 -7.04 1.43 -3.82
N GLY A 126 -8.31 1.82 -3.71
CA GLY A 126 -8.91 2.86 -4.56
C GLY A 126 -8.19 4.21 -4.42
N VAL A 127 -7.90 4.65 -3.19
CA VAL A 127 -7.15 5.90 -2.94
C VAL A 127 -5.73 5.79 -3.47
N GLU A 128 -5.03 4.68 -3.20
CA GLU A 128 -3.68 4.43 -3.71
C GLU A 128 -3.64 4.51 -5.24
N GLN A 129 -4.58 3.86 -5.93
CA GLN A 129 -4.63 3.86 -7.39
C GLN A 129 -5.07 5.21 -7.98
N ALA A 130 -5.90 5.99 -7.28
CA ALA A 130 -6.19 7.36 -7.68
C ALA A 130 -4.93 8.24 -7.63
N CYS A 131 -4.15 8.14 -6.57
CA CYS A 131 -2.88 8.84 -6.42
C CYS A 131 -1.85 8.38 -7.46
N ALA A 132 -1.72 7.07 -7.70
CA ALA A 132 -0.84 6.51 -8.73
C ALA A 132 -1.15 7.06 -10.13
N GLN A 133 -2.43 7.05 -10.53
CA GLN A 133 -2.87 7.54 -11.84
C GLN A 133 -2.67 9.05 -12.01
N LEU A 134 -2.78 9.82 -10.93
CA LEU A 134 -2.61 11.28 -10.92
C LEU A 134 -1.17 11.70 -10.61
N LYS A 135 -0.26 10.76 -10.38
CA LYS A 135 1.13 11.00 -9.96
C LYS A 135 1.21 11.89 -8.71
N ARG A 136 0.31 11.66 -7.75
CA ARG A 136 0.27 12.35 -6.47
C ARG A 136 0.97 11.53 -5.41
N GLU A 137 1.79 12.18 -4.59
CA GLU A 137 2.37 11.52 -3.42
C GLU A 137 1.29 11.13 -2.42
N LEU A 138 1.45 9.96 -1.83
CA LEU A 138 0.57 9.40 -0.82
C LEU A 138 1.40 8.97 0.38
N ILE A 139 0.99 9.40 1.55
CA ILE A 139 1.50 8.91 2.83
C ILE A 139 0.36 8.15 3.50
N ARG A 140 0.54 6.83 3.65
CA ARG A 140 -0.41 5.94 4.32
C ARG A 140 0.04 5.66 5.73
N VAL A 141 -0.88 5.78 6.67
CA VAL A 141 -0.69 5.45 8.07
C VAL A 141 -1.76 4.45 8.50
N ASN A 142 -1.35 3.27 8.91
CA ASN A 142 -2.26 2.30 9.53
C ASN A 142 -2.50 2.73 10.99
N ILE A 143 -3.74 3.00 11.31
CA ILE A 143 -4.15 3.40 12.66
C ILE A 143 -4.38 2.17 13.52
N THR A 144 -3.96 2.24 14.76
CA THR A 144 -4.18 1.23 15.78
C THR A 144 -4.67 1.89 17.07
N ILE A 145 -5.10 1.10 18.03
CA ILE A 145 -5.51 1.61 19.34
C ILE A 145 -4.37 2.35 20.08
N GLU A 146 -3.12 1.97 19.81
CA GLU A 146 -1.93 2.56 20.43
C GLU A 146 -1.45 3.84 19.74
N THR A 147 -1.89 4.09 18.50
CA THR A 147 -1.47 5.25 17.68
C THR A 147 -1.73 6.55 18.43
N ASP A 148 -0.70 7.37 18.56
CA ASP A 148 -0.76 8.62 19.32
C ASP A 148 -0.17 9.85 18.60
N GLU A 149 -0.09 10.98 19.31
CA GLU A 149 0.42 12.24 18.77
C GLU A 149 1.87 12.11 18.31
N ASP A 150 2.71 11.37 19.03
CA ASP A 150 4.13 11.20 18.67
C ASP A 150 4.31 10.34 17.41
N ASP A 151 3.41 9.39 17.18
CA ASP A 151 3.40 8.59 15.96
C ASP A 151 2.92 9.36 14.74
N LEU A 152 1.95 10.25 14.92
CA LEU A 152 1.27 10.95 13.83
C LEU A 152 1.93 12.29 13.50
N ILE A 153 2.18 13.12 14.52
CA ILE A 153 2.70 14.48 14.38
C ILE A 153 4.21 14.49 14.43
N GLY A 154 4.80 13.70 15.32
CA GLY A 154 6.23 13.57 15.52
C GLY A 154 6.68 13.67 16.95
N GLY A 155 7.88 13.23 17.19
CA GLY A 155 8.45 13.14 18.51
C GLY A 155 9.97 13.20 18.50
N PHE A 156 10.54 13.28 19.69
CA PHE A 156 11.99 13.19 19.86
C PHE A 156 12.47 11.74 19.71
N ARG A 157 13.57 11.57 19.01
CA ARG A 157 14.27 10.29 18.83
C ARG A 157 15.72 10.45 19.27
N LEU A 158 16.31 9.40 19.85
CA LEU A 158 17.73 9.35 20.18
C LEU A 158 18.49 8.92 18.92
N VAL A 159 19.30 9.81 18.38
CA VAL A 159 20.13 9.57 17.18
C VAL A 159 21.57 9.91 17.54
N ASN A 160 22.48 8.94 17.46
CA ASN A 160 23.90 9.11 17.77
C ASN A 160 24.20 9.73 19.16
N GLY A 161 23.33 9.47 20.15
CA GLY A 161 23.47 10.01 21.52
C GLY A 161 22.81 11.38 21.72
N GLU A 162 22.26 12.00 20.70
CA GLU A 162 21.55 13.27 20.77
C GLU A 162 20.05 13.10 20.60
N THR A 163 19.29 13.95 21.29
CA THR A 163 17.82 13.95 21.18
C THR A 163 17.41 14.89 20.05
N VAL A 164 16.94 14.30 18.92
CA VAL A 164 16.55 15.03 17.72
C VAL A 164 15.04 14.89 17.48
N TRP A 165 14.42 15.98 17.05
CA TRP A 165 13.03 15.96 16.62
C TRP A 165 12.89 15.28 15.26
N HIS A 166 11.93 14.34 15.15
CA HIS A 166 11.52 13.74 13.89
C HIS A 166 10.06 14.05 13.61
N ASN A 167 9.78 14.57 12.40
CA ASN A 167 8.41 14.77 11.94
C ASN A 167 7.72 13.41 11.80
N GLY A 168 6.45 13.36 12.21
CA GLY A 168 5.59 12.24 11.92
C GLY A 168 4.99 12.31 10.50
N PRO A 169 4.34 11.23 10.05
CA PRO A 169 3.80 11.12 8.68
C PRO A 169 2.77 12.20 8.33
N VAL A 170 2.03 12.69 9.30
CA VAL A 170 1.05 13.75 9.10
C VAL A 170 1.74 15.08 8.76
N VAL A 171 2.77 15.44 9.54
CA VAL A 171 3.55 16.65 9.30
C VAL A 171 4.30 16.55 7.97
N GLU A 172 4.84 15.38 7.66
CA GLU A 172 5.49 15.13 6.37
C GLU A 172 4.52 15.30 5.20
N ALA A 173 3.30 14.76 5.29
CA ALA A 173 2.27 14.95 4.28
C ALA A 173 1.89 16.43 4.09
N MET A 174 1.76 17.16 5.18
CA MET A 174 1.47 18.61 5.14
C MET A 174 2.60 19.39 4.46
N GLU A 175 3.86 19.14 4.82
CA GLU A 175 5.02 19.83 4.26
C GLU A 175 5.27 19.49 2.79
N ARG A 176 4.86 18.32 2.32
CA ARG A 176 4.98 17.88 0.91
C ARG A 176 3.78 18.30 0.06
N GLY A 177 2.63 18.60 0.67
CA GLY A 177 1.35 18.77 -0.04
C GLY A 177 0.83 17.43 -0.57
N ALA A 178 1.17 16.33 0.09
CA ALA A 178 0.80 14.97 -0.27
C ALA A 178 -0.63 14.64 0.17
N ILE A 179 -1.17 13.54 -0.34
CA ILE A 179 -2.38 12.93 0.19
C ILE A 179 -2.02 12.10 1.42
N LEU A 180 -2.68 12.39 2.55
CA LEU A 180 -2.59 11.59 3.77
C LEU A 180 -3.72 10.56 3.78
N LEU A 181 -3.41 9.29 3.94
CA LEU A 181 -4.38 8.20 4.08
C LEU A 181 -4.28 7.60 5.47
N LEU A 182 -5.30 7.84 6.29
CA LEU A 182 -5.47 7.24 7.61
C LEU A 182 -6.27 5.96 7.44
N ASP A 183 -5.59 4.82 7.47
CA ASP A 183 -6.20 3.52 7.22
C ASP A 183 -6.66 2.87 8.52
N GLU A 184 -7.87 2.29 8.52
CA GLU A 184 -8.52 1.66 9.67
C GLU A 184 -8.73 2.63 10.86
N ILE A 185 -9.20 3.86 10.56
CA ILE A 185 -9.32 4.93 11.57
C ILE A 185 -10.31 4.60 12.70
N ASP A 186 -11.23 3.69 12.47
CA ASP A 186 -12.17 3.18 13.48
C ASP A 186 -11.51 2.32 14.57
N LEU A 187 -10.23 1.99 14.44
CA LEU A 187 -9.43 1.41 15.53
C LEU A 187 -8.85 2.49 16.47
N ALA A 188 -8.89 3.77 16.08
CA ALA A 188 -8.27 4.84 16.83
C ALA A 188 -8.85 5.01 18.24
N SER A 189 -7.97 5.29 19.20
CA SER A 189 -8.37 5.81 20.50
C SER A 189 -8.63 7.33 20.43
N ASN A 190 -9.09 7.94 21.52
CA ASN A 190 -9.29 9.39 21.60
C ASN A 190 -8.01 10.21 21.35
N LYS A 191 -6.83 9.61 21.32
CA LYS A 191 -5.57 10.29 21.00
C LYS A 191 -5.56 10.86 19.56
N ILE A 192 -6.39 10.32 18.65
CA ILE A 192 -6.55 10.81 17.27
C ILE A 192 -7.04 12.26 17.20
N MET A 193 -7.60 12.81 18.29
CA MET A 193 -8.06 14.19 18.36
C MET A 193 -6.95 15.23 18.14
N CYS A 194 -5.67 14.84 18.20
CA CYS A 194 -4.54 15.69 17.80
C CYS A 194 -4.64 16.17 16.34
N LEU A 195 -5.42 15.48 15.48
CA LEU A 195 -5.62 15.83 14.07
C LEU A 195 -6.73 16.85 13.81
N GLN A 196 -7.47 17.32 14.83
CA GLN A 196 -8.63 18.19 14.62
C GLN A 196 -8.33 19.45 13.79
N SER A 197 -7.28 20.19 14.13
CA SER A 197 -6.91 21.42 13.41
C SER A 197 -6.47 21.11 11.96
N ILE A 198 -5.85 19.98 11.75
CA ILE A 198 -5.36 19.52 10.45
C ILE A 198 -6.54 19.16 9.54
N LEU A 199 -7.57 18.48 10.07
CA LEU A 199 -8.81 18.16 9.35
C LEU A 199 -9.66 19.40 9.01
N GLU A 200 -9.39 20.54 9.64
CA GLU A 200 -9.98 21.84 9.26
C GLU A 200 -9.15 22.59 8.20
N GLY A 201 -8.08 21.98 7.68
CA GLY A 201 -7.16 22.63 6.74
C GLY A 201 -6.25 23.66 7.38
N LYS A 202 -6.19 23.69 8.71
CA LYS A 202 -5.35 24.61 9.48
C LYS A 202 -3.98 23.96 9.75
N GLY A 203 -3.00 24.79 10.08
CA GLY A 203 -1.70 24.31 10.52
C GLY A 203 -1.74 23.67 11.90
N VAL A 204 -0.66 23.01 12.25
CA VAL A 204 -0.42 22.44 13.57
C VAL A 204 0.75 23.13 14.26
N PHE A 205 0.61 23.45 15.53
CA PHE A 205 1.69 23.98 16.34
C PHE A 205 2.39 22.84 17.08
N LEU A 206 3.64 22.58 16.72
CA LEU A 206 4.49 21.56 17.33
C LEU A 206 4.99 22.08 18.70
N LYS A 207 4.22 21.79 19.75
CA LYS A 207 4.44 22.32 21.11
C LYS A 207 5.83 22.03 21.65
N LYS A 208 6.38 20.85 21.33
CA LYS A 208 7.68 20.37 21.84
C LYS A 208 8.89 21.15 21.27
N ILE A 209 8.75 21.76 20.09
CA ILE A 209 9.82 22.51 19.40
C ILE A 209 9.42 23.95 19.06
N GLY A 210 8.23 24.40 19.47
CA GLY A 210 7.78 25.77 19.25
C GLY A 210 7.59 26.17 17.79
N LYS A 211 7.34 25.23 16.87
CA LYS A 211 7.25 25.49 15.42
C LYS A 211 5.81 25.32 14.93
N HIS A 212 5.34 26.24 14.11
CA HIS A 212 4.07 26.12 13.41
C HIS A 212 4.28 25.55 12.00
N ILE A 213 3.53 24.53 11.63
CA ILE A 213 3.52 23.92 10.30
C ILE A 213 2.19 24.19 9.64
N ALA A 214 2.21 24.84 8.49
CA ALA A 214 1.04 25.04 7.64
C ALA A 214 1.02 24.02 6.49
N PRO A 215 -0.15 23.50 6.08
CA PRO A 215 -0.23 22.58 4.97
C PRO A 215 0.12 23.29 3.65
N LYS A 216 0.94 22.62 2.82
CA LYS A 216 1.21 23.06 1.45
C LYS A 216 0.01 22.78 0.53
N ALA A 217 -0.05 23.52 -0.56
CA ALA A 217 -1.07 23.34 -1.60
C ALA A 217 -1.10 21.88 -2.09
N GLY A 218 -2.31 21.33 -2.21
CA GLY A 218 -2.55 19.96 -2.61
C GLY A 218 -2.63 18.96 -1.46
N PHE A 219 -2.25 19.32 -0.23
CA PHE A 219 -2.51 18.49 0.93
C PHE A 219 -4.00 18.18 1.08
N ASN A 220 -4.33 16.91 1.30
CA ASN A 220 -5.69 16.49 1.63
C ASN A 220 -5.64 15.19 2.47
N VAL A 221 -6.75 14.87 3.14
CA VAL A 221 -6.85 13.72 4.04
C VAL A 221 -7.95 12.78 3.57
N PHE A 222 -7.63 11.51 3.48
CA PHE A 222 -8.58 10.41 3.33
C PHE A 222 -8.50 9.52 4.56
N ALA A 223 -9.65 9.07 5.04
CA ALA A 223 -9.71 8.07 6.11
C ALA A 223 -10.52 6.87 5.64
N THR A 224 -10.08 5.66 5.98
CA THR A 224 -10.84 4.43 5.71
C THR A 224 -11.27 3.79 7.03
N ALA A 225 -12.44 3.17 7.01
CA ALA A 225 -12.99 2.46 8.16
C ALA A 225 -13.84 1.26 7.70
N ASN A 226 -14.00 0.27 8.56
CA ASN A 226 -14.93 -0.81 8.34
C ASN A 226 -16.35 -0.48 8.87
N THR A 227 -16.43 0.50 9.77
CA THR A 227 -17.66 1.02 10.35
C THR A 227 -17.89 2.47 9.90
N LYS A 228 -19.07 3.03 10.21
CA LYS A 228 -19.34 4.47 10.00
C LYS A 228 -18.82 5.35 11.16
N GLY A 229 -17.84 4.86 11.92
CA GLY A 229 -17.32 5.55 13.10
C GLY A 229 -18.19 5.37 14.36
N LYS A 230 -19.22 4.55 14.30
CA LYS A 230 -20.14 4.26 15.42
C LYS A 230 -19.80 2.97 16.18
N GLY A 231 -18.63 2.38 15.89
CA GLY A 231 -18.26 1.08 16.43
C GLY A 231 -19.05 -0.08 15.78
N SER A 232 -18.93 -1.27 16.34
CA SER A 232 -19.67 -2.46 15.91
C SER A 232 -20.66 -2.86 16.99
N ASP A 233 -21.93 -2.48 16.83
CA ASP A 233 -23.01 -2.86 17.76
C ASP A 233 -23.32 -4.37 17.69
N ASP A 234 -22.98 -5.01 16.56
CA ASP A 234 -23.21 -6.42 16.28
C ASP A 234 -22.01 -7.32 16.58
N GLY A 235 -20.90 -6.76 17.09
CA GLY A 235 -19.68 -7.51 17.42
C GLY A 235 -18.89 -8.03 16.21
N ARG A 236 -19.30 -7.74 14.97
CA ARG A 236 -18.64 -8.22 13.74
C ARG A 236 -17.26 -7.60 13.52
N PHE A 237 -17.04 -6.38 14.00
CA PHE A 237 -15.77 -5.66 13.88
C PHE A 237 -15.13 -5.47 15.26
N ILE A 238 -14.62 -6.56 15.82
CA ILE A 238 -13.95 -6.56 17.12
C ILE A 238 -12.78 -5.57 17.10
N GLY A 239 -12.68 -4.74 18.13
CA GLY A 239 -11.61 -3.75 18.28
C GLY A 239 -11.90 -2.39 17.66
N THR A 240 -13.03 -2.21 16.94
CA THR A 240 -13.44 -0.87 16.49
C THR A 240 -14.00 -0.04 17.63
N ASN A 241 -13.65 1.23 17.65
CA ASN A 241 -14.10 2.21 18.64
C ASN A 241 -15.18 3.12 18.08
N VAL A 242 -15.97 3.71 18.96
CA VAL A 242 -16.85 4.82 18.61
C VAL A 242 -16.00 6.07 18.47
N LEU A 243 -15.90 6.61 17.27
CA LEU A 243 -15.20 7.86 17.01
C LEU A 243 -16.00 9.05 17.54
N ASN A 244 -15.30 10.10 18.00
CA ASN A 244 -15.90 11.32 18.44
C ASN A 244 -16.67 12.00 17.30
N GLU A 245 -17.92 12.38 17.51
CA GLU A 245 -18.78 13.03 16.50
C GLU A 245 -18.13 14.31 15.94
N ALA A 246 -17.53 15.13 16.81
CA ALA A 246 -16.83 16.32 16.37
C ALA A 246 -15.62 16.04 15.46
N PHE A 247 -15.02 14.85 15.57
CA PHE A 247 -13.97 14.39 14.66
C PHE A 247 -14.56 13.98 13.31
N LEU A 248 -15.67 13.23 13.31
CA LEU A 248 -16.36 12.77 12.09
C LEU A 248 -16.91 13.94 11.27
N GLU A 249 -17.46 14.95 11.91
CA GLU A 249 -17.99 16.17 11.26
C GLU A 249 -16.92 16.95 10.47
N ARG A 250 -15.64 16.68 10.70
CA ARG A 250 -14.54 17.28 9.92
C ARG A 250 -14.26 16.59 8.59
N PHE A 251 -14.98 15.51 8.31
CA PHE A 251 -15.00 14.89 6.99
C PHE A 251 -16.28 15.31 6.25
N PRO A 252 -16.22 16.33 5.38
CA PRO A 252 -17.41 16.87 4.71
C PRO A 252 -18.11 15.88 3.79
N ILE A 253 -17.43 14.81 3.35
CA ILE A 253 -18.02 13.75 2.56
C ILE A 253 -17.67 12.37 3.11
N THR A 254 -18.64 11.46 3.02
CA THR A 254 -18.49 10.05 3.33
C THR A 254 -18.85 9.23 2.11
N PHE A 255 -17.92 8.41 1.64
CA PHE A 255 -18.16 7.42 0.59
C PHE A 255 -18.46 6.07 1.22
N GLU A 256 -19.61 5.49 0.87
CA GLU A 256 -19.91 4.09 1.18
C GLU A 256 -19.39 3.22 0.04
N GLN A 257 -18.38 2.40 0.32
CA GLN A 257 -17.78 1.51 -0.66
C GLN A 257 -18.35 0.11 -0.50
N GLU A 258 -19.10 -0.31 -1.50
CA GLU A 258 -19.62 -1.66 -1.61
C GLU A 258 -18.62 -2.59 -2.32
N TYR A 259 -18.90 -3.89 -2.31
CA TYR A 259 -18.17 -4.83 -3.16
C TYR A 259 -18.44 -4.54 -4.65
N PRO A 260 -17.50 -4.87 -5.54
CA PRO A 260 -17.75 -4.74 -6.97
C PRO A 260 -18.88 -5.68 -7.42
N THR A 261 -19.59 -5.27 -8.47
CA THR A 261 -20.58 -6.15 -9.13
C THR A 261 -19.89 -7.38 -9.73
N VAL A 262 -20.63 -8.46 -9.93
CA VAL A 262 -20.14 -9.71 -10.56
C VAL A 262 -19.35 -9.41 -11.86
N THR A 263 -19.86 -8.52 -12.70
CA THR A 263 -19.20 -8.14 -13.97
C THR A 263 -17.83 -7.47 -13.74
N VAL A 264 -17.76 -6.59 -12.76
CA VAL A 264 -16.50 -5.89 -12.42
C VAL A 264 -15.53 -6.84 -11.75
N GLU A 265 -16.01 -7.68 -10.84
CA GLU A 265 -15.20 -8.66 -10.13
C GLU A 265 -14.60 -9.70 -11.09
N ASN A 266 -15.38 -10.13 -12.09
CA ASN A 266 -14.89 -10.99 -13.17
C ASN A 266 -13.73 -10.33 -13.92
N LYS A 267 -13.82 -9.03 -14.24
CA LYS A 267 -12.70 -8.28 -14.85
C LYS A 267 -11.47 -8.22 -13.94
N ILE A 268 -11.66 -7.99 -12.64
CA ILE A 268 -10.58 -7.97 -11.66
C ILE A 268 -9.86 -9.33 -11.65
N LEU A 269 -10.62 -10.43 -11.49
CA LEU A 269 -10.04 -11.77 -11.44
C LEU A 269 -9.40 -12.17 -12.77
N THR A 270 -9.98 -11.77 -13.91
CA THR A 270 -9.36 -11.96 -15.23
C THR A 270 -8.01 -11.24 -15.35
N ASN A 271 -7.91 -10.00 -14.88
CA ASN A 271 -6.64 -9.26 -14.90
C ASN A 271 -5.61 -9.92 -13.96
N VAL A 272 -6.05 -10.36 -12.78
CA VAL A 272 -5.20 -11.10 -11.83
C VAL A 272 -4.73 -12.42 -12.45
N ALA A 273 -5.61 -13.19 -13.08
CA ALA A 273 -5.24 -14.44 -13.77
C ALA A 273 -4.18 -14.21 -14.84
N LYS A 274 -4.35 -13.16 -15.67
CA LYS A 274 -3.36 -12.77 -16.68
C LYS A 274 -2.01 -12.41 -16.06
N SER A 275 -2.01 -11.64 -14.97
CA SER A 275 -0.77 -11.26 -14.27
C SER A 275 -0.05 -12.45 -13.65
N LEU A 276 -0.77 -13.53 -13.35
CA LEU A 276 -0.26 -14.80 -12.84
C LEU A 276 0.09 -15.80 -13.96
N ASN A 277 -0.01 -15.39 -15.24
CA ASN A 277 0.20 -16.26 -16.41
C ASN A 277 -0.74 -17.47 -16.46
N ILE A 278 -1.94 -17.38 -15.89
CA ILE A 278 -2.96 -18.42 -16.00
C ILE A 278 -3.59 -18.31 -17.40
N PRO A 279 -3.59 -19.39 -18.22
CA PRO A 279 -4.17 -19.36 -19.55
C PRO A 279 -5.66 -19.03 -19.50
N MET A 280 -6.14 -18.13 -20.34
CA MET A 280 -7.57 -17.75 -20.40
C MET A 280 -8.31 -18.69 -21.37
N ILE A 281 -8.40 -19.97 -20.99
CA ILE A 281 -9.14 -21.02 -21.72
C ILE A 281 -10.41 -21.40 -20.94
N GLY A 282 -11.31 -22.18 -21.53
CA GLY A 282 -12.65 -22.47 -21.06
C GLY A 282 -12.75 -22.71 -19.54
N GLU A 283 -12.04 -23.72 -19.03
CA GLU A 283 -12.06 -24.09 -17.61
C GLU A 283 -11.66 -22.98 -16.62
N HIS A 284 -10.69 -22.13 -17.00
CA HIS A 284 -10.24 -21.03 -16.14
C HIS A 284 -11.21 -19.84 -16.19
N ILE A 285 -11.86 -19.61 -17.34
CA ILE A 285 -12.90 -18.59 -17.48
C ILE A 285 -14.12 -18.98 -16.67
N GLU A 286 -14.52 -20.24 -16.72
CA GLU A 286 -15.62 -20.80 -15.94
C GLU A 286 -15.32 -20.74 -14.44
N PHE A 287 -14.11 -21.11 -14.02
CA PHE A 287 -13.67 -20.98 -12.63
C PHE A 287 -13.82 -19.56 -12.10
N ILE A 288 -13.38 -18.55 -12.85
CA ILE A 288 -13.53 -17.14 -12.47
C ILE A 288 -15.01 -16.77 -12.37
N ALA A 289 -15.84 -17.18 -13.32
CA ALA A 289 -17.28 -16.91 -13.30
C ALA A 289 -17.96 -17.56 -12.10
N HIS A 290 -17.61 -18.82 -11.79
CA HIS A 290 -18.13 -19.54 -10.62
C HIS A 290 -17.74 -18.86 -9.30
N LEU A 291 -16.48 -18.43 -9.16
CA LEU A 291 -16.00 -17.68 -7.99
C LEU A 291 -16.79 -16.38 -7.78
N CYS A 292 -17.03 -15.61 -8.86
CA CYS A 292 -17.77 -14.36 -8.76
C CYS A 292 -19.24 -14.58 -8.39
N ASN A 293 -19.90 -15.57 -8.98
CA ASN A 293 -21.28 -15.92 -8.65
C ASN A 293 -21.39 -16.43 -7.22
N TRP A 294 -20.49 -17.31 -6.80
CA TRP A 294 -20.41 -17.83 -5.45
C TRP A 294 -20.26 -16.74 -4.40
N SER A 295 -19.34 -15.80 -4.61
CA SER A 295 -19.16 -14.70 -3.66
C SER A 295 -20.34 -13.75 -3.62
N ASP A 296 -21.04 -13.53 -4.74
CA ASP A 296 -22.24 -12.68 -4.81
C ASP A 296 -23.39 -13.29 -4.00
N ILE A 297 -23.62 -14.60 -4.13
CA ILE A 297 -24.64 -15.32 -3.34
C ILE A 297 -24.33 -15.22 -1.84
N ILE A 298 -23.07 -15.48 -1.45
CA ILE A 298 -22.65 -15.38 -0.04
C ILE A 298 -22.87 -13.96 0.51
N ARG A 299 -22.51 -12.93 -0.27
CA ARG A 299 -22.69 -11.53 0.15
C ARG A 299 -24.15 -11.13 0.29
N LYS A 300 -25.03 -11.63 -0.57
CA LYS A 300 -26.48 -11.43 -0.45
C LYS A 300 -27.01 -12.11 0.79
N THR A 301 -26.65 -13.37 1.04
CA THR A 301 -27.04 -14.11 2.23
C THR A 301 -26.54 -13.44 3.52
N PHE A 302 -25.31 -12.88 3.50
CA PHE A 302 -24.76 -12.09 4.59
C PHE A 302 -25.57 -10.80 4.83
N ALA A 303 -25.92 -10.07 3.76
CA ALA A 303 -26.71 -8.84 3.85
C ALA A 303 -28.11 -9.10 4.42
N ASP A 304 -28.70 -10.27 4.10
CA ASP A 304 -30.01 -10.72 4.60
C ASP A 304 -29.92 -11.30 6.04
N GLY A 305 -28.72 -11.35 6.64
CA GLY A 305 -28.52 -11.86 8.00
C GLY A 305 -28.54 -13.39 8.11
N GLY A 306 -28.42 -14.11 6.99
CA GLY A 306 -28.44 -15.58 6.99
C GLY A 306 -27.11 -16.22 7.37
N ILE A 307 -26.02 -15.47 7.30
CA ILE A 307 -24.66 -15.88 7.71
C ILE A 307 -23.90 -14.68 8.30
N ASP A 308 -22.89 -14.96 9.12
CA ASP A 308 -22.08 -13.91 9.79
C ASP A 308 -20.74 -13.62 9.11
N GLU A 309 -20.34 -14.43 8.15
CA GLU A 309 -19.07 -14.29 7.43
C GLU A 309 -19.30 -13.99 5.94
N VAL A 310 -18.31 -13.35 5.32
CA VAL A 310 -18.38 -12.92 3.93
C VAL A 310 -17.11 -13.28 3.13
N ILE A 311 -17.29 -13.56 1.85
CA ILE A 311 -16.19 -13.72 0.91
C ILE A 311 -15.92 -12.37 0.23
N SER A 312 -14.80 -11.74 0.63
CA SER A 312 -14.36 -10.46 0.07
C SER A 312 -13.69 -10.63 -1.31
N THR A 313 -13.65 -9.56 -2.11
CA THR A 313 -12.88 -9.52 -3.37
C THR A 313 -11.39 -9.85 -3.14
N ARG A 314 -10.82 -9.39 -2.02
CA ARG A 314 -9.45 -9.76 -1.61
C ARG A 314 -9.31 -11.28 -1.45
N ARG A 315 -10.32 -11.96 -0.90
CA ARG A 315 -10.32 -13.42 -0.75
C ARG A 315 -10.33 -14.12 -2.10
N LEU A 316 -11.12 -13.65 -3.05
CA LEU A 316 -11.14 -14.20 -4.41
C LEU A 316 -9.78 -14.04 -5.12
N VAL A 317 -9.13 -12.90 -4.97
CA VAL A 317 -7.77 -12.69 -5.48
C VAL A 317 -6.78 -13.67 -4.83
N HIS A 318 -6.92 -13.96 -3.52
CA HIS A 318 -6.10 -14.95 -2.84
C HIS A 318 -6.36 -16.38 -3.36
N ILE A 319 -7.62 -16.73 -3.66
CA ILE A 319 -7.96 -18.02 -4.26
C ILE A 319 -7.29 -18.16 -5.64
N MET A 320 -7.33 -17.12 -6.49
CA MET A 320 -6.65 -17.12 -7.79
C MET A 320 -5.13 -17.29 -7.65
N LYS A 321 -4.51 -16.62 -6.67
CA LYS A 321 -3.08 -16.78 -6.37
C LYS A 321 -2.77 -18.20 -5.86
N ALA A 322 -3.60 -18.74 -4.97
CA ALA A 322 -3.47 -20.11 -4.49
C ALA A 322 -3.62 -21.12 -5.64
N TYR A 323 -4.57 -20.89 -6.54
CA TYR A 323 -4.75 -21.71 -7.74
C TYR A 323 -3.50 -21.71 -8.64
N SER A 324 -2.92 -20.55 -8.88
CA SER A 324 -1.63 -20.45 -9.62
C SER A 324 -0.48 -21.23 -8.97
N ILE A 325 -0.47 -21.33 -7.63
CA ILE A 325 0.59 -22.05 -6.88
C ILE A 325 0.34 -23.57 -6.86
N PHE A 326 -0.90 -23.98 -6.59
CA PHE A 326 -1.23 -25.39 -6.33
C PHE A 326 -1.74 -26.15 -7.56
N GLY A 327 -2.19 -25.45 -8.59
CA GLY A 327 -2.70 -26.05 -9.83
C GLY A 327 -4.06 -26.76 -9.71
N LYS A 328 -4.65 -26.82 -8.50
CA LYS A 328 -5.95 -27.49 -8.24
C LYS A 328 -6.94 -26.51 -7.64
N LYS A 329 -8.14 -26.36 -8.26
CA LYS A 329 -9.24 -25.47 -7.84
C LYS A 329 -9.64 -25.76 -6.39
N GLU A 330 -9.92 -27.04 -6.09
CA GLU A 330 -10.35 -27.50 -4.77
C GLU A 330 -9.34 -27.15 -3.66
N LYS A 331 -8.04 -27.45 -3.89
CA LYS A 331 -7.00 -27.13 -2.93
C LYS A 331 -6.89 -25.62 -2.68
N ALA A 332 -6.98 -24.82 -3.74
CA ALA A 332 -6.95 -23.35 -3.65
C ALA A 332 -8.12 -22.80 -2.81
N LEU A 333 -9.32 -23.32 -3.03
CA LEU A 333 -10.50 -22.98 -2.22
C LEU A 333 -10.32 -23.41 -0.77
N LYS A 334 -10.05 -24.68 -0.50
CA LYS A 334 -9.94 -25.24 0.86
C LYS A 334 -8.88 -24.47 1.71
N VAL A 335 -7.68 -24.21 1.18
CA VAL A 335 -6.64 -23.49 1.94
C VAL A 335 -7.02 -22.04 2.22
N CYS A 336 -7.76 -21.40 1.31
CA CYS A 336 -8.22 -20.02 1.52
C CYS A 336 -9.42 -19.92 2.47
N LEU A 337 -10.16 -21.01 2.68
CA LEU A 337 -11.31 -21.10 3.56
C LEU A 337 -10.95 -21.59 4.97
N ASN A 338 -9.77 -22.13 5.22
CA ASN A 338 -9.36 -22.69 6.51
C ASN A 338 -9.31 -21.67 7.67
N ARG A 339 -9.45 -20.38 7.40
CA ARG A 339 -9.57 -19.35 8.45
C ARG A 339 -10.95 -19.27 9.07
N PHE A 340 -11.96 -19.78 8.39
CA PHE A 340 -13.33 -19.83 8.90
C PHE A 340 -13.49 -21.02 9.83
N ASP A 341 -14.48 -20.99 10.70
CA ASP A 341 -14.88 -22.15 11.47
C ASP A 341 -15.37 -23.29 10.56
N ASP A 342 -15.44 -24.49 11.09
CA ASP A 342 -15.74 -25.69 10.30
C ASP A 342 -17.15 -25.67 9.68
N GLU A 343 -18.14 -25.08 10.36
CA GLU A 343 -19.51 -24.97 9.88
C GLU A 343 -19.62 -23.99 8.70
N THR A 344 -19.08 -22.79 8.86
CA THR A 344 -19.01 -21.78 7.80
C THR A 344 -18.23 -22.28 6.59
N LYS A 345 -17.10 -22.94 6.84
CA LYS A 345 -16.26 -23.52 5.78
C LYS A 345 -17.02 -24.59 5.00
N SER A 346 -17.70 -25.53 5.69
CA SER A 346 -18.50 -26.57 5.04
C SER A 346 -19.60 -25.96 4.18
N THR A 347 -20.33 -25.00 4.73
CA THR A 347 -21.40 -24.29 4.01
C THR A 347 -20.87 -23.60 2.75
N PHE A 348 -19.72 -22.96 2.83
CA PHE A 348 -19.12 -22.28 1.67
C PHE A 348 -18.66 -23.26 0.59
N VAL A 349 -18.07 -24.40 0.97
CA VAL A 349 -17.67 -25.45 0.03
C VAL A 349 -18.89 -26.06 -0.62
N GLU A 350 -19.91 -26.48 0.15
CA GLU A 350 -21.15 -27.06 -0.38
C GLU A 350 -21.89 -26.13 -1.36
N LEU A 351 -21.86 -24.81 -1.08
CA LEU A 351 -22.42 -23.83 -2.00
C LEU A 351 -21.63 -23.76 -3.30
N TYR A 352 -20.28 -23.83 -3.21
CA TYR A 352 -19.42 -23.84 -4.39
C TYR A 352 -19.66 -25.09 -5.24
N ASP A 353 -19.77 -26.27 -4.61
CA ASP A 353 -20.03 -27.55 -5.27
C ASP A 353 -21.34 -27.56 -6.08
N LYS A 354 -22.35 -26.80 -5.60
CA LYS A 354 -23.63 -26.64 -6.34
C LYS A 354 -23.50 -25.73 -7.56
N ILE A 355 -22.49 -24.86 -7.61
CA ILE A 355 -22.25 -23.93 -8.72
C ILE A 355 -21.31 -24.56 -9.74
N ASP A 356 -20.32 -25.30 -9.30
CA ASP A 356 -19.31 -25.96 -10.13
C ASP A 356 -19.54 -27.49 -10.08
N ALA A 357 -20.35 -28.02 -10.99
CA ALA A 357 -20.70 -29.46 -11.03
C ALA A 357 -19.47 -30.37 -11.28
N GLU A 358 -18.38 -29.84 -11.86
CA GLU A 358 -17.14 -30.59 -12.09
C GLU A 358 -16.30 -30.72 -10.80
N PHE A 359 -16.56 -29.89 -9.81
CA PHE A 359 -15.81 -29.89 -8.56
C PHE A 359 -15.95 -31.19 -7.78
N GLN A 360 -17.15 -31.81 -7.82
CA GLN A 360 -17.45 -33.06 -7.12
C GLN A 360 -16.73 -34.29 -7.70
N GLN A 361 -16.29 -34.26 -8.98
CA GLN A 361 -15.65 -35.41 -9.62
C GLN A 361 -14.17 -35.58 -9.21
N GLN A 362 -13.55 -34.58 -8.60
CA GLN A 362 -12.13 -34.61 -8.21
C GLN A 362 -11.87 -35.13 -6.77
N GLU A 363 -12.93 -35.33 -5.96
CA GLU A 363 -12.79 -35.92 -4.61
C GLU A 363 -12.70 -37.46 -4.62
N GLY A 364 -12.88 -38.11 -5.76
CA GLY A 364 -12.91 -39.57 -5.92
C GLY A 364 -11.62 -40.22 -6.42
N GLU A 365 -10.54 -39.46 -6.65
CA GLU A 365 -9.20 -39.95 -7.03
C GLU A 365 -8.18 -39.51 -5.97
#